data_7951523773d04d517234c22ee931001b
#
_entry.id   7951523773d04d517234c22ee931001b
#
_cell.length_a   1.000
_cell.length_b   1.000
_cell.length_c   1.000
_cell.angle_alpha   90.00
_cell.angle_beta   90.00
_cell.angle_gamma   90.00
#
_symmetry.space_group_name_H-M   'P 1'
#
loop_
_entity.id
_entity.type
_entity.pdbx_description
1 polymer ?
#
loop_
_entity_poly.entity_id
_entity_poly.type
_entity_poly.pdbx_seq_one_letter_code
_entity_poly.pdbx_strand_id
1 'polypeptide(L)'
;MATWGVHLRVARCFIDNLIAKKYHREFVIGSVAPDCGYGVKDSFGEFTPPPKITHWSPSGMKRDCRYNDFQKEYLNDKSNADYWFYLGYYVHLLTDIMWSVTMYMPTRVKYAEEYKKNPEFLKVIKKDWNDID
;
A
#
# COMPACT_ATOMS: atom_id res chain seq x y z
N MET A 1 -2.54 -1.03 6.35
CA MET A 1 -1.95 -0.18 5.30
C MET A 1 -0.70 0.47 5.87
N ALA A 2 0.40 0.38 5.15
CA ALA A 2 1.53 1.24 5.40
C ALA A 2 1.11 2.70 5.16
N THR A 3 1.84 3.66 5.72
CA THR A 3 1.59 5.08 5.45
C THR A 3 2.19 5.48 4.09
N TRP A 4 1.79 6.62 3.56
CA TRP A 4 2.40 7.16 2.34
C TRP A 4 3.91 7.36 2.48
N GLY A 5 4.37 7.79 3.66
CA GLY A 5 5.80 7.95 3.94
C GLY A 5 6.56 6.64 3.79
N VAL A 6 6.01 5.53 4.29
CA VAL A 6 6.61 4.20 4.11
C VAL A 6 6.71 3.83 2.63
N HIS A 7 5.63 4.01 1.85
CA HIS A 7 5.63 3.71 0.41
C HIS A 7 6.67 4.56 -0.34
N LEU A 8 6.76 5.86 -0.03
CA LEU A 8 7.73 6.76 -0.66
C LEU A 8 9.17 6.42 -0.25
N ARG A 9 9.43 6.02 1.01
CA ARG A 9 10.77 5.57 1.44
C ARG A 9 11.19 4.28 0.74
N VAL A 10 10.28 3.31 0.60
CA VAL A 10 10.55 2.09 -0.17
C VAL A 10 10.80 2.43 -1.64
N ALA A 11 9.97 3.28 -2.25
CA ALA A 11 10.17 3.74 -3.61
C ALA A 11 11.54 4.42 -3.78
N ARG A 12 11.97 5.24 -2.81
CA ARG A 12 13.29 5.90 -2.79
C ARG A 12 14.42 4.89 -2.86
N CYS A 13 14.36 3.80 -2.08
CA CYS A 13 15.38 2.75 -2.14
C CYS A 13 15.51 2.13 -3.54
N PHE A 14 14.38 1.93 -4.24
CA PHE A 14 14.38 1.40 -5.60
C PHE A 14 14.97 2.40 -6.61
N ILE A 15 14.55 3.65 -6.58
CA ILE A 15 15.04 4.65 -7.55
C ILE A 15 16.50 4.99 -7.36
N ASP A 16 17.01 4.95 -6.14
CA ASP A 16 18.42 5.26 -5.86
C ASP A 16 19.38 4.15 -6.33
N ASN A 17 18.89 2.90 -6.46
CA ASN A 17 19.77 1.75 -6.68
C ASN A 17 19.47 0.95 -7.96
N LEU A 18 18.22 0.96 -8.44
CA LEU A 18 17.76 -0.04 -9.42
C LEU A 18 17.07 0.55 -10.65
N ILE A 19 16.59 1.79 -10.60
CA ILE A 19 15.73 2.37 -11.64
C ILE A 19 16.40 3.57 -12.29
N ALA A 20 16.47 3.56 -13.63
CA ALA A 20 17.05 4.67 -14.37
C ALA A 20 16.23 5.97 -14.14
N LYS A 21 16.95 7.12 -14.00
CA LYS A 21 16.38 8.43 -13.64
C LYS A 21 15.17 8.86 -14.47
N LYS A 22 15.17 8.51 -15.76
CA LYS A 22 14.06 8.84 -16.68
C LYS A 22 12.71 8.19 -16.32
N TYR A 23 12.71 7.16 -15.46
CA TYR A 23 11.51 6.44 -15.05
C TYR A 23 11.12 6.67 -13.59
N HIS A 24 11.86 7.51 -12.86
CA HIS A 24 11.61 7.75 -11.44
C HIS A 24 10.21 8.28 -11.17
N ARG A 25 9.73 9.20 -12.02
CA ARG A 25 8.40 9.80 -11.87
C ARG A 25 7.29 8.76 -11.95
N GLU A 26 7.28 7.97 -13.00
CA GLU A 26 6.27 6.93 -13.24
C GLU A 26 6.27 5.92 -12.10
N PHE A 27 7.45 5.48 -11.68
CA PHE A 27 7.60 4.52 -10.58
C PHE A 27 7.09 5.10 -9.24
N VAL A 28 7.46 6.32 -8.88
CA VAL A 28 7.00 6.96 -7.64
C VAL A 28 5.48 7.18 -7.65
N ILE A 29 4.91 7.65 -8.76
CA ILE A 29 3.46 7.80 -8.89
C ILE A 29 2.78 6.43 -8.72
N GLY A 30 3.27 5.39 -9.40
CA GLY A 30 2.76 4.03 -9.24
C GLY A 30 2.79 3.55 -7.80
N SER A 31 3.87 3.86 -7.06
CA SER A 31 4.03 3.41 -5.66
C SER A 31 3.02 4.00 -4.66
N VAL A 32 2.30 5.05 -5.02
CA VAL A 32 1.24 5.64 -4.18
C VAL A 32 -0.16 5.56 -4.80
N ALA A 33 -0.25 5.22 -6.08
CA ALA A 33 -1.50 5.19 -6.83
C ALA A 33 -2.62 4.32 -6.20
N PRO A 34 -2.34 3.13 -5.60
CA PRO A 34 -3.38 2.33 -4.96
C PRO A 34 -4.13 3.06 -3.83
N ASP A 35 -3.48 4.01 -3.16
CA ASP A 35 -4.03 4.79 -2.06
C ASP A 35 -4.67 6.12 -2.49
N CYS A 36 -4.68 6.43 -3.79
CA CYS A 36 -5.22 7.67 -4.35
C CYS A 36 -6.73 7.60 -4.61
N GLY A 37 -7.52 7.05 -3.68
CA GLY A 37 -8.98 7.05 -3.76
C GLY A 37 -9.62 8.32 -3.19
N TYR A 38 -10.82 8.67 -3.69
CA TYR A 38 -11.65 9.74 -3.11
C TYR A 38 -12.53 9.17 -1.99
N GLY A 39 -12.62 9.87 -0.86
CA GLY A 39 -13.61 9.56 0.16
C GLY A 39 -15.03 9.71 -0.40
N VAL A 40 -15.90 8.73 -0.12
CA VAL A 40 -17.31 8.83 -0.51
C VAL A 40 -18.00 9.80 0.44
N LYS A 41 -18.70 10.79 -0.14
CA LYS A 41 -19.45 11.80 0.63
C LYS A 41 -20.47 11.10 1.54
N ASP A 42 -20.56 11.52 2.77
CA ASP A 42 -21.50 11.02 3.79
C ASP A 42 -21.27 9.54 4.20
N SER A 43 -20.14 8.92 3.80
CA SER A 43 -19.73 7.57 4.18
C SER A 43 -18.38 7.57 4.88
N PHE A 44 -18.33 7.12 6.15
CA PHE A 44 -17.07 7.07 6.88
C PHE A 44 -16.23 5.86 6.47
N GLY A 45 -15.04 6.12 5.94
CA GLY A 45 -14.06 5.08 5.59
C GLY A 45 -14.29 4.39 4.25
N GLU A 46 -15.27 4.86 3.45
CA GLU A 46 -15.46 4.38 2.07
C GLU A 46 -14.70 5.25 1.07
N PHE A 47 -14.15 4.61 0.05
CA PHE A 47 -13.36 5.25 -1.01
C PHE A 47 -13.81 4.79 -2.40
N THR A 48 -13.61 5.67 -3.38
CA THR A 48 -13.82 5.36 -4.79
C THR A 48 -12.54 5.63 -5.56
N PRO A 49 -11.94 4.64 -6.27
CA PRO A 49 -12.32 3.22 -6.25
C PRO A 49 -12.15 2.58 -4.87
N PRO A 50 -12.93 1.54 -4.54
CA PRO A 50 -12.79 0.88 -3.23
C PRO A 50 -11.45 0.14 -3.10
N PRO A 51 -10.86 0.10 -1.88
CA PRO A 51 -9.56 -0.53 -1.65
C PRO A 51 -9.46 -2.00 -2.12
N LYS A 52 -10.56 -2.74 -2.11
CA LYS A 52 -10.60 -4.11 -2.64
C LYS A 52 -10.22 -4.20 -4.13
N ILE A 53 -10.49 -3.15 -4.90
CA ILE A 53 -10.11 -3.06 -6.32
C ILE A 53 -8.67 -2.56 -6.43
N THR A 54 -8.36 -1.40 -5.83
CA THR A 54 -7.03 -0.78 -5.97
C THR A 54 -5.92 -1.60 -5.35
N HIS A 55 -6.20 -2.40 -4.33
CA HIS A 55 -5.19 -3.27 -3.69
C HIS A 55 -5.29 -4.74 -4.12
N TRP A 56 -6.04 -5.04 -5.18
CA TRP A 56 -6.19 -6.40 -5.71
C TRP A 56 -6.53 -7.44 -4.63
N SER A 57 -7.36 -7.05 -3.67
CA SER A 57 -7.69 -7.83 -2.49
C SER A 57 -9.21 -8.02 -2.41
N PRO A 58 -9.76 -9.11 -2.94
CA PRO A 58 -11.21 -9.33 -3.02
C PRO A 58 -11.95 -9.21 -1.69
N SER A 59 -11.32 -9.65 -0.59
CA SER A 59 -11.89 -9.49 0.75
C SER A 59 -11.60 -8.11 1.38
N GLY A 60 -10.77 -7.29 0.75
CA GLY A 60 -10.22 -6.06 1.33
C GLY A 60 -9.12 -6.29 2.37
N MET A 61 -8.73 -7.54 2.62
CA MET A 61 -7.65 -7.88 3.55
C MET A 61 -6.33 -8.05 2.81
N LYS A 62 -5.24 -7.50 3.31
CA LYS A 62 -3.92 -7.56 2.65
C LYS A 62 -3.42 -8.98 2.38
N ARG A 63 -3.81 -9.95 3.21
CA ARG A 63 -3.41 -11.37 3.09
C ARG A 63 -3.95 -12.08 1.84
N ASP A 64 -5.03 -11.59 1.23
CA ASP A 64 -5.59 -12.17 0.01
C ASP A 64 -5.31 -11.32 -1.24
N CYS A 65 -4.36 -10.40 -1.14
CA CYS A 65 -3.89 -9.61 -2.27
C CYS A 65 -3.34 -10.51 -3.38
N ARG A 66 -3.91 -10.39 -4.57
CA ARG A 66 -3.54 -11.16 -5.77
C ARG A 66 -2.38 -10.53 -6.53
N TYR A 67 -1.29 -10.24 -5.82
CA TYR A 67 -0.11 -9.58 -6.41
C TYR A 67 0.53 -10.38 -7.54
N ASN A 68 0.47 -11.73 -7.49
CA ASN A 68 0.98 -12.58 -8.58
C ASN A 68 0.15 -12.43 -9.87
N ASP A 69 -1.17 -12.25 -9.75
CA ASP A 69 -2.04 -12.04 -10.91
C ASP A 69 -1.79 -10.65 -11.48
N PHE A 70 -1.65 -9.62 -10.64
CA PHE A 70 -1.22 -8.29 -11.06
C PHE A 70 0.11 -8.34 -11.82
N GLN A 71 1.10 -9.05 -11.30
CA GLN A 71 2.41 -9.20 -11.95
C GLN A 71 2.28 -9.81 -13.35
N LYS A 72 1.52 -10.89 -13.49
CA LYS A 72 1.29 -11.56 -14.78
C LYS A 72 0.58 -10.67 -15.79
N GLU A 73 -0.36 -9.84 -15.31
CA GLU A 73 -1.18 -8.98 -16.17
C GLU A 73 -0.43 -7.74 -16.65
N TYR A 74 0.33 -7.07 -15.75
CA TYR A 74 0.90 -5.74 -16.03
C TYR A 74 2.42 -5.71 -16.16
N LEU A 75 3.15 -6.73 -15.69
CA LEU A 75 4.61 -6.73 -15.67
C LEU A 75 5.24 -7.78 -16.60
N ASN A 76 4.50 -8.25 -17.59
CA ASN A 76 4.94 -9.25 -18.55
C ASN A 76 5.78 -8.67 -19.70
N ASP A 77 5.70 -7.35 -19.95
CA ASP A 77 6.40 -6.68 -21.06
C ASP A 77 7.02 -5.35 -20.61
N LYS A 78 8.36 -5.32 -20.56
CA LYS A 78 9.13 -4.11 -20.22
C LYS A 78 9.10 -3.04 -21.29
N SER A 79 8.68 -3.34 -22.52
CA SER A 79 8.53 -2.36 -23.60
C SER A 79 7.25 -1.54 -23.48
N ASN A 80 6.29 -1.97 -22.62
CA ASN A 80 5.09 -1.22 -22.32
C ASN A 80 5.46 0.14 -21.72
N ALA A 81 4.89 1.22 -22.25
CA ALA A 81 5.13 2.58 -21.78
C ALA A 81 4.81 2.77 -20.28
N ASP A 82 3.82 2.04 -19.76
CA ASP A 82 3.36 2.11 -18.38
C ASP A 82 4.06 1.11 -17.44
N TYR A 83 5.03 0.31 -17.94
CA TYR A 83 5.70 -0.71 -17.15
C TYR A 83 6.24 -0.20 -15.81
N TRP A 84 6.87 0.97 -15.81
CA TRP A 84 7.49 1.53 -14.61
C TRP A 84 6.47 2.04 -13.59
N PHE A 85 5.31 2.54 -14.06
CA PHE A 85 4.17 2.85 -13.21
C PHE A 85 3.62 1.56 -12.57
N TYR A 86 3.39 0.51 -13.35
CA TYR A 86 2.91 -0.77 -12.83
C TYR A 86 3.92 -1.44 -11.90
N LEU A 87 5.22 -1.28 -12.14
CA LEU A 87 6.23 -1.79 -11.23
C LEU A 87 6.16 -1.06 -9.86
N GLY A 88 5.98 0.26 -9.85
CA GLY A 88 5.73 1.02 -8.62
C GLY A 88 4.47 0.55 -7.89
N TYR A 89 3.40 0.34 -8.65
CA TYR A 89 2.14 -0.19 -8.12
C TYR A 89 2.33 -1.58 -7.48
N TYR A 90 3.03 -2.46 -8.13
CA TYR A 90 3.37 -3.79 -7.60
C TYR A 90 4.18 -3.72 -6.31
N VAL A 91 5.17 -2.84 -6.26
CA VAL A 91 5.97 -2.58 -5.04
C VAL A 91 5.08 -2.08 -3.91
N HIS A 92 4.08 -1.23 -4.17
CA HIS A 92 3.08 -0.83 -3.17
C HIS A 92 2.34 -2.04 -2.59
N LEU A 93 1.81 -2.92 -3.44
CA LEU A 93 1.07 -4.11 -3.00
C LEU A 93 1.92 -5.00 -2.08
N LEU A 94 3.19 -5.23 -2.46
CA LEU A 94 4.13 -6.01 -1.64
C LEU A 94 4.47 -5.31 -0.32
N THR A 95 4.67 -3.98 -0.34
CA THR A 95 4.94 -3.18 0.86
C THR A 95 3.80 -3.31 1.87
N ASP A 96 2.56 -3.24 1.42
CA ASP A 96 1.38 -3.39 2.25
C ASP A 96 1.28 -4.78 2.91
N ILE A 97 1.59 -5.84 2.16
CA ILE A 97 1.63 -7.21 2.68
C ILE A 97 2.71 -7.32 3.77
N MET A 98 3.92 -6.86 3.46
CA MET A 98 5.05 -6.91 4.40
C MET A 98 4.75 -6.09 5.65
N TRP A 99 4.20 -4.87 5.51
CA TRP A 99 3.77 -4.06 6.65
C TRP A 99 2.72 -4.77 7.51
N SER A 100 1.76 -5.42 6.87
CA SER A 100 0.74 -6.20 7.59
C SER A 100 1.35 -7.29 8.46
N VAL A 101 2.33 -8.02 7.93
CA VAL A 101 2.99 -9.13 8.64
C VAL A 101 3.97 -8.64 9.72
N THR A 102 4.77 -7.61 9.41
CA THR A 102 5.88 -7.18 10.27
C THR A 102 5.48 -6.13 11.31
N MET A 103 4.48 -5.31 11.01
CA MET A 103 4.06 -4.19 11.87
C MET A 103 2.65 -4.35 12.41
N TYR A 104 1.64 -4.50 11.53
CA TYR A 104 0.25 -4.49 11.94
C TYR A 104 -0.13 -5.71 12.81
N MET A 105 0.16 -6.93 12.36
CA MET A 105 -0.19 -8.15 13.10
C MET A 105 0.52 -8.25 14.46
N PRO A 106 1.85 -8.01 14.59
CA PRO A 106 2.51 -7.94 15.89
C PRO A 106 1.92 -6.88 16.82
N THR A 107 1.58 -5.70 16.29
CA THR A 107 0.93 -4.64 17.07
C THR A 107 -0.45 -5.08 17.57
N ARG A 108 -1.24 -5.75 16.73
CA ARG A 108 -2.55 -6.31 17.12
C ARG A 108 -2.43 -7.34 18.25
N VAL A 109 -1.40 -8.17 18.21
CA VAL A 109 -1.14 -9.17 19.27
C VAL A 109 -0.69 -8.46 20.55
N LYS A 110 0.27 -7.54 20.46
CA LYS A 110 0.83 -6.83 21.61
C LYS A 110 -0.23 -6.03 22.38
N TYR A 111 -1.15 -5.38 21.68
CA TYR A 111 -2.17 -4.50 22.25
C TYR A 111 -3.60 -5.11 22.15
N ALA A 112 -3.71 -6.43 22.26
CA ALA A 112 -4.98 -7.12 22.08
C ALA A 112 -6.06 -6.67 23.09
N GLU A 113 -5.69 -6.39 24.34
CA GLU A 113 -6.62 -5.94 25.39
C GLU A 113 -7.06 -4.47 25.16
N GLU A 114 -6.19 -3.61 24.69
CA GLU A 114 -6.51 -2.23 24.33
C GLU A 114 -7.50 -2.18 23.16
N TYR A 115 -7.29 -3.03 22.15
CA TYR A 115 -8.22 -3.16 21.02
C TYR A 115 -9.62 -3.67 21.45
N LYS A 116 -9.70 -4.55 22.46
CA LYS A 116 -10.99 -5.01 23.01
C LYS A 116 -11.73 -3.89 23.75
N LYS A 117 -10.99 -3.08 24.52
CA LYS A 117 -11.56 -2.00 25.32
C LYS A 117 -11.94 -0.76 24.50
N ASN A 118 -11.20 -0.51 23.42
CA ASN A 118 -11.39 0.66 22.58
C ASN A 118 -11.38 0.27 21.09
N PRO A 119 -12.55 0.17 20.43
CA PRO A 119 -12.65 -0.15 19.00
C PRO A 119 -11.88 0.85 18.11
N GLU A 120 -11.68 2.09 18.57
CA GLU A 120 -10.94 3.13 17.85
C GLU A 120 -9.43 3.14 18.12
N PHE A 121 -8.93 2.21 18.93
CA PHE A 121 -7.50 2.14 19.28
C PHE A 121 -6.59 2.06 18.04
N LEU A 122 -7.08 1.50 16.93
CA LEU A 122 -6.37 1.52 15.67
C LEU A 122 -6.05 2.96 15.18
N LYS A 123 -6.90 3.94 15.49
CA LYS A 123 -6.64 5.34 15.11
C LYS A 123 -5.42 5.90 15.86
N VAL A 124 -5.28 5.53 17.15
CA VAL A 124 -4.11 5.89 17.96
C VAL A 124 -2.83 5.31 17.36
N ILE A 125 -2.85 4.02 17.07
CA ILE A 125 -1.70 3.32 16.47
C ILE A 125 -1.34 3.91 15.09
N LYS A 126 -2.35 4.20 14.26
CA LYS A 126 -2.10 4.83 12.94
C LYS A 126 -1.52 6.24 13.08
N LYS A 127 -1.93 6.99 14.11
CA LYS A 127 -1.33 8.30 14.39
C LYS A 127 0.16 8.16 14.70
N ASP A 128 0.54 7.23 15.58
CA ASP A 128 1.95 6.97 15.90
C ASP A 128 2.77 6.61 14.64
N TRP A 129 2.21 5.80 13.74
CA TRP A 129 2.88 5.47 12.48
C TRP A 129 3.06 6.69 11.57
N ASN A 130 2.07 7.58 11.50
CA ASN A 130 2.17 8.82 10.71
C ASN A 130 3.14 9.83 11.34
N ASP A 131 3.24 9.86 12.68
CA ASP A 131 4.15 10.80 13.40
C ASP A 131 5.64 10.41 13.23
N ILE A 132 5.93 9.15 12.79
CA ILE A 132 7.28 8.66 12.51
C ILE A 132 7.69 8.92 11.02
N ASP A 133 6.75 9.17 10.14
CA ASP A 133 6.99 9.46 8.72
C ASP A 133 7.50 10.88 8.51
#